data_02e2d57f17cd87a6e5e07fc291d57258
#
_entry.id   02e2d57f17cd87a6e5e07fc291d57258
#
_cell.length_a   1.000
_cell.length_b   1.000
_cell.length_c   1.000
_cell.angle_alpha   90.00
_cell.angle_beta   90.00
_cell.angle_gamma   90.00
#
_symmetry.space_group_name_H-M   'P 1'
#
loop_
_entity.id
_entity.type
_entity.pdbx_description
1 polymer ?
#
loop_
_entity_poly.entity_id
_entity_poly.type
_entity_poly.pdbx_seq_one_letter_code
_entity_poly.pdbx_strand_id
1 'polypeptide(L)'
;MQFRKLFISLCCMVALGVSLAACSEDEELFDDSGSKVTLPVHRAFILNEGTQGANNATLSFYAPDGNADFIKDIFYTQNQAKLGDTGQALIEYNNDLYAIISGSRYLIRMNTAGVEKQRYEIPASEGDPRYLVADDGYIYMTQYGGRVTKLDANTLKVVATFTGGNNLEGIAECDGKLYVANSYLKNDAGYQYQKELFVINADNMQLETTLAVDINPNQVLEEDGKIFLISWGNYADKGYSAQMIDPKNGNKPISLGVATNMTVGDDMVYFVNSETDWNTFTTTNTFFSYNIKTATVNSSSFLKNAPAELATSSVYMMSVDDEKGDIYIGVTFYSNSNGTMYRFDRNGNFVEKFDCGGQNPKTMVFID
;
A
#
# COMPACT_ATOMS: atom_id res chain seq x y z
N MET A 1 76.03 26.25 12.13
CA MET A 1 76.39 26.59 10.74
C MET A 1 75.09 26.88 10.02
N GLN A 2 74.75 28.12 9.86
CA GLN A 2 74.66 28.89 8.60
C GLN A 2 73.49 28.43 7.73
N PHE A 3 72.54 29.20 7.25
CA PHE A 3 72.27 30.59 7.01
C PHE A 3 70.98 30.64 6.21
N ARG A 4 69.95 31.50 6.63
CA ARG A 4 69.45 32.66 5.87
C ARG A 4 68.73 32.34 4.54
N LYS A 5 67.61 32.92 4.16
CA LYS A 5 66.89 34.22 4.32
C LYS A 5 65.51 34.02 3.76
N LEU A 6 64.44 34.40 4.36
CA LEU A 6 63.66 35.63 4.27
C LEU A 6 63.55 36.28 2.87
N PHE A 7 62.36 36.25 2.27
CA PHE A 7 61.87 37.38 1.48
C PHE A 7 60.36 37.50 1.62
N ILE A 8 59.97 38.66 2.07
CA ILE A 8 58.61 39.20 2.17
C ILE A 8 58.30 39.79 0.80
N SER A 9 57.10 39.53 0.28
CA SER A 9 56.43 40.44 -0.63
C SER A 9 54.96 40.46 -0.37
N LEU A 10 54.49 41.59 0.00
CA LEU A 10 53.16 42.07 0.29
C LEU A 10 52.41 42.29 -1.04
N CYS A 11 51.28 41.68 -1.24
CA CYS A 11 50.26 42.20 -2.14
C CYS A 11 48.87 41.89 -1.56
N CYS A 12 48.20 42.93 -1.11
CA CYS A 12 46.80 42.98 -0.82
C CYS A 12 45.99 42.68 -2.06
N MET A 13 45.04 41.75 -1.97
CA MET A 13 43.78 41.84 -2.71
C MET A 13 42.68 41.09 -2.00
N VAL A 14 41.61 41.81 -1.85
CA VAL A 14 40.32 41.51 -1.28
C VAL A 14 39.82 40.14 -1.77
N ALA A 15 39.63 39.18 -0.87
CA ALA A 15 38.84 38.01 -1.13
C ALA A 15 37.49 38.16 -0.42
N LEU A 16 36.46 38.41 -1.20
CA LEU A 16 35.07 38.19 -0.76
C LEU A 16 34.94 36.71 -0.33
N GLY A 17 34.75 36.53 0.97
CA GLY A 17 34.35 35.24 1.49
C GLY A 17 32.91 34.94 1.07
N VAL A 18 32.74 34.12 0.05
CA VAL A 18 31.51 33.36 -0.13
C VAL A 18 31.68 32.10 0.72
N SER A 19 31.14 32.14 1.92
CA SER A 19 30.89 30.93 2.69
C SER A 19 29.79 30.16 2.00
N LEU A 20 30.18 29.23 1.12
CA LEU A 20 29.31 28.14 0.77
C LEU A 20 29.21 27.25 2.01
N ALA A 21 28.22 27.52 2.83
CA ALA A 21 27.67 26.47 3.72
C ALA A 21 27.05 25.44 2.77
N ALA A 22 27.84 24.41 2.42
CA ALA A 22 27.27 23.18 1.89
C ALA A 22 26.56 22.50 3.06
N CYS A 23 25.30 22.80 3.26
CA CYS A 23 24.37 21.83 3.80
C CYS A 23 24.18 20.80 2.69
N SER A 24 24.94 19.71 2.73
CA SER A 24 24.53 18.48 2.09
C SER A 24 23.56 17.81 3.06
N GLU A 25 22.34 18.28 3.15
CA GLU A 25 21.22 17.40 3.31
C GLU A 25 21.11 16.73 1.97
N ASP A 26 21.21 15.40 1.94
CA ASP A 26 20.79 14.61 0.79
C ASP A 26 19.29 14.85 0.64
N GLU A 27 18.90 15.92 -0.07
CA GLU A 27 17.56 16.03 -0.60
C GLU A 27 17.40 14.82 -1.52
N GLU A 28 16.63 13.84 -1.13
CA GLU A 28 16.15 12.82 -2.03
C GLU A 28 15.45 13.55 -3.16
N LEU A 29 16.08 13.56 -4.34
CA LEU A 29 15.59 14.29 -5.50
C LEU A 29 14.39 13.51 -6.04
N PHE A 30 13.18 13.91 -5.66
CA PHE A 30 11.96 13.38 -6.23
C PHE A 30 11.93 13.61 -7.74
N ASP A 31 11.56 12.59 -8.49
CA ASP A 31 11.36 12.70 -9.93
C ASP A 31 10.00 13.34 -10.23
N ASP A 32 9.96 14.67 -10.22
CA ASP A 32 8.78 15.44 -10.62
C ASP A 32 8.85 15.87 -12.11
N SER A 33 9.67 15.23 -12.93
CA SER A 33 9.83 15.57 -14.33
C SER A 33 8.52 15.44 -15.11
N GLY A 34 8.20 16.46 -15.90
CA GLY A 34 6.96 16.53 -16.65
C GLY A 34 5.72 16.91 -15.84
N SER A 35 5.87 17.18 -14.54
CA SER A 35 4.75 17.63 -13.71
C SER A 35 4.17 18.97 -14.20
N LYS A 36 2.85 19.06 -14.21
CA LYS A 36 2.09 20.27 -14.54
C LYS A 36 1.70 21.08 -13.32
N VAL A 37 2.03 20.59 -12.11
CA VAL A 37 1.75 21.23 -10.83
C VAL A 37 2.98 21.17 -9.95
N THR A 38 3.11 22.09 -9.01
CA THR A 38 4.14 22.02 -7.96
C THR A 38 3.58 21.23 -6.79
N LEU A 39 4.31 20.23 -6.33
CA LEU A 39 3.94 19.37 -5.21
C LEU A 39 4.94 19.58 -4.07
N PRO A 40 4.51 19.53 -2.80
CA PRO A 40 5.41 19.54 -1.65
C PRO A 40 6.23 18.24 -1.58
N VAL A 41 7.27 18.22 -0.76
CA VAL A 41 8.10 17.04 -0.50
C VAL A 41 7.23 15.96 0.13
N HIS A 42 6.78 16.16 1.35
CA HIS A 42 5.87 15.22 2.01
C HIS A 42 4.49 15.27 1.35
N ARG A 43 4.12 14.18 0.69
CA ARG A 43 2.91 14.06 -0.13
C ARG A 43 2.30 12.67 -0.05
N ALA A 44 1.00 12.59 -0.30
CA ALA A 44 0.29 11.33 -0.34
C ALA A 44 -0.58 11.19 -1.59
N PHE A 45 -0.75 9.95 -2.03
CA PHE A 45 -1.60 9.60 -3.14
C PHE A 45 -2.67 8.60 -2.70
N ILE A 46 -3.92 8.86 -3.06
CA ILE A 46 -5.06 8.00 -2.76
C ILE A 46 -5.55 7.39 -4.06
N LEU A 47 -5.41 6.07 -4.19
CA LEU A 47 -6.03 5.33 -5.29
C LEU A 47 -7.49 5.09 -4.94
N ASN A 48 -8.39 5.63 -5.75
CA ASN A 48 -9.81 5.37 -5.67
C ASN A 48 -10.18 4.28 -6.69
N GLU A 49 -10.77 3.19 -6.21
CA GLU A 49 -11.10 2.04 -7.05
C GLU A 49 -12.07 2.41 -8.17
N GLY A 50 -13.00 3.31 -7.88
CA GLY A 50 -14.12 3.61 -8.76
C GLY A 50 -15.22 2.54 -8.63
N THR A 51 -16.08 2.48 -9.61
CA THR A 51 -17.13 1.46 -9.77
C THR A 51 -16.80 0.58 -10.96
N GLN A 52 -16.77 -0.73 -10.76
CA GLN A 52 -16.45 -1.70 -11.81
C GLN A 52 -17.36 -1.51 -13.05
N GLY A 53 -16.74 -1.42 -14.21
CA GLY A 53 -17.42 -1.15 -15.50
C GLY A 53 -17.69 0.33 -15.78
N ALA A 54 -17.43 1.24 -14.82
CA ALA A 54 -17.69 2.68 -15.00
C ALA A 54 -16.48 3.47 -15.57
N ASN A 55 -15.30 2.88 -15.61
CA ASN A 55 -14.06 3.52 -16.08
C ASN A 55 -13.82 4.88 -15.39
N ASN A 56 -13.92 4.87 -14.05
CA ASN A 56 -13.85 6.04 -13.18
C ASN A 56 -12.93 5.88 -11.98
N ALA A 57 -11.94 4.99 -12.05
CA ALA A 57 -10.84 4.98 -11.10
C ALA A 57 -10.06 6.30 -11.18
N THR A 58 -9.61 6.83 -10.05
CA THR A 58 -8.84 8.09 -9.96
C THR A 58 -7.65 7.92 -9.02
N LEU A 59 -6.64 8.75 -9.22
CA LEU A 59 -5.55 8.95 -8.28
C LEU A 59 -5.67 10.37 -7.73
N SER A 60 -5.92 10.52 -6.44
CA SER A 60 -6.00 11.82 -5.78
C SER A 60 -4.68 12.15 -5.11
N PHE A 61 -4.34 13.44 -5.04
CA PHE A 61 -3.19 13.95 -4.31
C PHE A 61 -3.66 14.66 -3.03
N TYR A 62 -2.96 14.43 -1.94
CA TYR A 62 -3.18 15.06 -0.65
C TYR A 62 -1.83 15.51 -0.06
N ALA A 63 -1.82 16.69 0.56
CA ALA A 63 -0.66 17.25 1.27
C ALA A 63 -0.86 17.09 2.78
N PRO A 64 -0.19 16.14 3.47
CA PRO A 64 -0.38 15.91 4.90
C PRO A 64 -0.03 17.12 5.77
N ASP A 65 0.85 18.00 5.30
CA ASP A 65 1.27 19.23 5.98
C ASP A 65 0.34 20.43 5.75
N GLY A 66 -0.70 20.27 4.91
CA GLY A 66 -1.60 21.37 4.56
C GLY A 66 -0.94 22.49 3.75
N ASN A 67 0.19 22.22 3.11
CA ASN A 67 1.01 23.19 2.37
C ASN A 67 0.73 23.20 0.86
N ALA A 68 -0.26 22.43 0.39
CA ALA A 68 -0.78 22.46 -0.97
C ALA A 68 -2.27 22.06 -1.01
N ASP A 69 -2.96 22.50 -2.05
CA ASP A 69 -4.36 22.19 -2.27
C ASP A 69 -4.55 20.71 -2.67
N PHE A 70 -5.64 20.10 -2.19
CA PHE A 70 -6.05 18.77 -2.58
C PHE A 70 -6.41 18.71 -4.08
N ILE A 71 -5.89 17.69 -4.80
CA ILE A 71 -6.18 17.48 -6.22
C ILE A 71 -6.95 16.16 -6.37
N LYS A 72 -8.22 16.25 -6.78
CA LYS A 72 -9.14 15.11 -6.88
C LYS A 72 -8.70 14.01 -7.85
N ASP A 73 -8.06 14.39 -8.95
CA ASP A 73 -7.53 13.46 -9.96
C ASP A 73 -6.22 14.01 -10.50
N ILE A 74 -5.15 13.75 -9.76
CA ILE A 74 -3.80 14.15 -10.15
C ILE A 74 -3.35 13.41 -11.42
N PHE A 75 -3.76 12.13 -11.59
CA PHE A 75 -3.41 11.37 -12.78
C PHE A 75 -3.96 12.05 -14.05
N TYR A 76 -5.24 12.45 -14.04
CA TYR A 76 -5.83 13.19 -15.16
C TYR A 76 -5.17 14.55 -15.35
N THR A 77 -4.87 15.26 -14.27
CA THR A 77 -4.19 16.55 -14.31
C THR A 77 -2.83 16.43 -15.02
N GLN A 78 -2.06 15.41 -14.71
CA GLN A 78 -0.72 15.21 -15.26
C GLN A 78 -0.75 14.65 -16.69
N ASN A 79 -1.60 13.66 -16.97
CA ASN A 79 -1.51 12.86 -18.19
C ASN A 79 -2.57 13.18 -19.22
N GLN A 80 -3.62 13.97 -18.88
CA GLN A 80 -4.78 14.28 -19.72
C GLN A 80 -5.50 13.01 -20.23
N ALA A 81 -5.45 11.95 -19.43
CA ALA A 81 -6.05 10.66 -19.70
C ALA A 81 -6.74 10.14 -18.44
N LYS A 82 -7.78 9.33 -18.58
CA LYS A 82 -8.39 8.63 -17.46
C LYS A 82 -7.46 7.53 -16.96
N LEU A 83 -7.44 7.32 -15.63
CA LEU A 83 -6.68 6.21 -15.03
C LEU A 83 -7.26 4.84 -15.42
N GLY A 84 -8.56 4.72 -15.62
CA GLY A 84 -9.17 3.48 -16.12
C GLY A 84 -10.28 2.93 -15.24
N ASP A 85 -10.49 1.61 -15.29
CA ASP A 85 -11.52 0.89 -14.58
C ASP A 85 -10.92 0.04 -13.47
N THR A 86 -11.43 0.19 -12.26
CA THR A 86 -11.07 -0.59 -11.06
C THR A 86 -9.60 -0.44 -10.65
N GLY A 87 -9.29 0.64 -9.94
CA GLY A 87 -7.99 0.83 -9.27
C GLY A 87 -7.84 -0.17 -8.11
N GLN A 88 -6.90 -1.11 -8.19
CA GLN A 88 -6.87 -2.27 -7.30
C GLN A 88 -5.76 -2.23 -6.24
N ALA A 89 -4.57 -1.78 -6.62
CA ALA A 89 -3.41 -1.69 -5.73
C ALA A 89 -2.53 -0.51 -6.14
N LEU A 90 -1.87 0.08 -5.16
CA LEU A 90 -0.90 1.16 -5.33
C LEU A 90 0.23 0.94 -4.32
N ILE A 91 1.47 1.00 -4.79
CA ILE A 91 2.67 1.01 -3.93
C ILE A 91 3.61 2.12 -4.40
N GLU A 92 4.44 2.61 -3.49
CA GLU A 92 5.65 3.35 -3.77
C GLU A 92 6.83 2.39 -3.77
N TYR A 93 7.78 2.56 -4.69
CA TYR A 93 9.03 1.85 -4.69
C TYR A 93 10.09 2.59 -5.50
N ASN A 94 11.25 2.85 -4.90
CA ASN A 94 12.40 3.53 -5.52
C ASN A 94 12.01 4.87 -6.18
N ASN A 95 11.28 5.71 -5.48
CA ASN A 95 10.80 7.02 -5.94
C ASN A 95 9.91 6.93 -7.20
N ASP A 96 9.17 5.85 -7.36
CA ASP A 96 8.13 5.68 -8.37
C ASP A 96 6.86 5.06 -7.76
N LEU A 97 5.73 5.44 -8.32
CA LEU A 97 4.44 4.85 -7.99
C LEU A 97 4.10 3.73 -8.98
N TYR A 98 3.65 2.60 -8.45
CA TYR A 98 3.16 1.48 -9.25
C TYR A 98 1.72 1.19 -8.89
N ALA A 99 0.82 1.20 -9.89
CA ALA A 99 -0.58 0.93 -9.67
C ALA A 99 -1.12 -0.16 -10.58
N ILE A 100 -1.96 -1.05 -10.02
CA ILE A 100 -2.79 -1.99 -10.77
C ILE A 100 -4.14 -1.35 -11.06
N ILE A 101 -4.53 -1.37 -12.33
CA ILE A 101 -5.87 -1.00 -12.79
C ILE A 101 -6.53 -2.27 -13.34
N SER A 102 -7.19 -2.99 -12.44
CA SER A 102 -7.59 -4.39 -12.63
C SER A 102 -8.63 -4.55 -13.75
N GLY A 103 -9.68 -3.73 -13.78
CA GLY A 103 -10.70 -3.79 -14.82
C GLY A 103 -10.18 -3.39 -16.19
N SER A 104 -9.21 -2.49 -16.26
CA SER A 104 -8.49 -2.11 -17.48
C SER A 104 -7.31 -3.02 -17.80
N ARG A 105 -6.94 -3.95 -16.88
CA ARG A 105 -5.92 -4.99 -17.06
C ARG A 105 -4.54 -4.45 -17.40
N TYR A 106 -4.01 -3.54 -16.58
CA TYR A 106 -2.63 -3.09 -16.71
C TYR A 106 -1.98 -2.74 -15.36
N LEU A 107 -0.66 -2.81 -15.35
CA LEU A 107 0.22 -2.23 -14.35
C LEU A 107 0.83 -0.95 -14.93
N ILE A 108 0.74 0.15 -14.21
CA ILE A 108 1.33 1.44 -14.60
C ILE A 108 2.43 1.83 -13.61
N ARG A 109 3.53 2.36 -14.15
CA ARG A 109 4.60 3.04 -13.42
C ARG A 109 4.46 4.55 -13.66
N MET A 110 4.45 5.30 -12.60
CA MET A 110 4.40 6.76 -12.59
C MET A 110 5.56 7.30 -11.76
N ASN A 111 5.98 8.53 -12.01
CA ASN A 111 6.89 9.20 -11.09
C ASN A 111 6.16 9.71 -9.84
N THR A 112 6.90 10.33 -8.91
CA THR A 112 6.38 10.87 -7.63
C THR A 112 5.46 12.08 -7.78
N ALA A 113 5.20 12.54 -9.01
CA ALA A 113 4.17 13.53 -9.31
C ALA A 113 2.92 12.93 -10.00
N GLY A 114 2.84 11.61 -10.18
CA GLY A 114 1.74 10.95 -10.87
C GLY A 114 1.80 11.05 -12.41
N VAL A 115 2.97 11.41 -12.97
CA VAL A 115 3.19 11.42 -14.44
C VAL A 115 3.53 9.99 -14.87
N GLU A 116 2.77 9.48 -15.85
CA GLU A 116 2.99 8.14 -16.41
C GLU A 116 4.36 8.02 -17.06
N LYS A 117 5.14 7.02 -16.66
CA LYS A 117 6.42 6.66 -17.24
C LYS A 117 6.31 5.47 -18.16
N GLN A 118 5.55 4.46 -17.76
CA GLN A 118 5.43 3.20 -18.47
C GLN A 118 4.19 2.41 -18.06
N ARG A 119 3.72 1.54 -18.96
CA ARG A 119 2.58 0.66 -18.75
C ARG A 119 2.89 -0.75 -19.25
N TYR A 120 2.45 -1.75 -18.50
CA TYR A 120 2.44 -3.15 -18.90
C TYR A 120 0.98 -3.59 -19.06
N GLU A 121 0.57 -3.82 -20.30
CA GLU A 121 -0.75 -4.37 -20.63
C GLU A 121 -0.77 -5.87 -20.33
N ILE A 122 -1.72 -6.31 -19.49
CA ILE A 122 -1.80 -7.69 -19.02
C ILE A 122 -2.73 -8.49 -19.93
N PRO A 123 -2.23 -9.52 -20.63
CA PRO A 123 -3.06 -10.36 -21.48
C PRO A 123 -4.22 -11.02 -20.71
N ALA A 124 -5.39 -11.13 -21.31
CA ALA A 124 -6.55 -11.74 -20.67
C ALA A 124 -6.30 -13.19 -20.23
N SER A 125 -5.42 -13.92 -20.93
CA SER A 125 -5.01 -15.27 -20.59
C SER A 125 -4.16 -15.38 -19.32
N GLU A 126 -3.65 -14.26 -18.79
CA GLU A 126 -2.79 -14.23 -17.60
C GLU A 126 -3.55 -14.03 -16.28
N GLY A 127 -4.87 -13.91 -16.32
CA GLY A 127 -5.70 -13.66 -15.15
C GLY A 127 -5.79 -12.17 -14.77
N ASP A 128 -6.72 -11.80 -13.90
CA ASP A 128 -6.90 -10.43 -13.46
C ASP A 128 -5.87 -10.08 -12.39
N PRO A 129 -5.16 -8.94 -12.51
CA PRO A 129 -4.14 -8.56 -11.53
C PRO A 129 -4.76 -8.08 -10.22
N ARG A 130 -4.08 -8.38 -9.08
CA ARG A 130 -4.66 -8.15 -7.76
C ARG A 130 -3.80 -7.27 -6.87
N TYR A 131 -2.66 -7.76 -6.40
CA TYR A 131 -1.81 -7.07 -5.42
C TYR A 131 -0.38 -6.97 -5.91
N LEU A 132 0.36 -6.03 -5.33
CA LEU A 132 1.76 -5.75 -5.62
C LEU A 132 2.58 -5.81 -4.34
N VAL A 133 3.82 -6.25 -4.49
CA VAL A 133 4.92 -5.97 -3.58
C VAL A 133 6.19 -5.74 -4.41
N ALA A 134 7.13 -5.00 -3.88
CA ALA A 134 8.39 -4.72 -4.56
C ALA A 134 9.57 -5.06 -3.66
N ASP A 135 10.62 -5.61 -4.26
CA ASP A 135 11.88 -5.89 -3.60
C ASP A 135 13.00 -6.08 -4.62
N ASP A 136 14.24 -5.71 -4.24
CA ASP A 136 15.50 -5.91 -4.99
C ASP A 136 15.42 -5.56 -6.49
N GLY A 137 14.73 -4.44 -6.82
CA GLY A 137 14.59 -3.95 -8.20
C GLY A 137 13.48 -4.64 -9.00
N TYR A 138 12.63 -5.42 -8.37
CA TYR A 138 11.53 -6.13 -9.00
C TYR A 138 10.18 -5.77 -8.39
N ILE A 139 9.14 -5.86 -9.23
CA ILE A 139 7.73 -5.83 -8.84
C ILE A 139 7.18 -7.24 -8.96
N TYR A 140 6.49 -7.69 -7.91
CA TYR A 140 5.79 -8.98 -7.89
C TYR A 140 4.29 -8.70 -7.85
N MET A 141 3.57 -9.30 -8.80
CA MET A 141 2.14 -9.07 -9.00
C MET A 141 1.38 -10.38 -8.91
N THR A 142 0.41 -10.46 -8.00
CA THR A 142 -0.53 -11.60 -7.95
C THR A 142 -1.63 -11.44 -8.99
N GLN A 143 -2.11 -12.57 -9.50
CA GLN A 143 -3.15 -12.62 -10.53
C GLN A 143 -4.09 -13.81 -10.28
N TYR A 144 -5.33 -13.65 -10.68
CA TYR A 144 -6.27 -14.76 -10.71
C TYR A 144 -5.80 -15.85 -11.68
N GLY A 145 -6.27 -17.09 -11.49
CA GLY A 145 -5.77 -18.24 -12.25
C GLY A 145 -4.43 -18.78 -11.75
N GLY A 146 -4.02 -18.41 -10.53
CA GLY A 146 -2.86 -18.99 -9.85
C GLY A 146 -1.53 -18.49 -10.38
N ARG A 147 -1.38 -17.20 -10.63
CA ARG A 147 -0.16 -16.64 -11.21
C ARG A 147 0.46 -15.57 -10.29
N VAL A 148 1.78 -15.59 -10.15
CA VAL A 148 2.59 -14.47 -9.66
C VAL A 148 3.60 -14.10 -10.72
N THR A 149 3.55 -12.85 -11.20
CA THR A 149 4.47 -12.34 -12.23
C THR A 149 5.53 -11.46 -11.57
N LYS A 150 6.82 -11.79 -11.82
CA LYS A 150 7.99 -10.99 -11.47
C LYS A 150 8.35 -10.09 -12.65
N LEU A 151 8.36 -8.77 -12.44
CA LEU A 151 8.71 -7.78 -13.45
C LEU A 151 9.92 -6.98 -12.99
N ASP A 152 10.78 -6.59 -13.92
CA ASP A 152 11.81 -5.58 -13.65
C ASP A 152 11.12 -4.23 -13.36
N ALA A 153 11.42 -3.62 -12.23
CA ALA A 153 10.74 -2.42 -11.77
C ALA A 153 10.92 -1.23 -12.73
N ASN A 154 12.08 -1.10 -13.35
CA ASN A 154 12.40 0.02 -14.24
C ASN A 154 11.75 -0.10 -15.63
N THR A 155 11.63 -1.31 -16.15
CA THR A 155 11.23 -1.56 -17.53
C THR A 155 9.87 -2.23 -17.67
N LEU A 156 9.28 -2.69 -16.58
CA LEU A 156 8.05 -3.49 -16.51
C LEU A 156 8.09 -4.74 -17.41
N LYS A 157 9.29 -5.21 -17.76
CA LYS A 157 9.45 -6.46 -18.51
C LYS A 157 9.30 -7.65 -17.57
N VAL A 158 8.52 -8.63 -17.99
CA VAL A 158 8.40 -9.90 -17.27
C VAL A 158 9.75 -10.63 -17.25
N VAL A 159 10.22 -10.94 -16.06
CA VAL A 159 11.48 -11.66 -15.81
C VAL A 159 11.23 -13.13 -15.54
N ALA A 160 10.24 -13.42 -14.70
CA ALA A 160 9.88 -14.77 -14.32
C ALA A 160 8.40 -14.85 -13.89
N THR A 161 7.89 -16.06 -13.76
CA THR A 161 6.51 -16.29 -13.37
C THR A 161 6.43 -17.56 -12.52
N PHE A 162 5.73 -17.48 -11.41
CA PHE A 162 5.20 -18.65 -10.70
C PHE A 162 3.81 -18.97 -11.25
N THR A 163 3.49 -20.26 -11.36
CA THR A 163 2.14 -20.73 -11.70
C THR A 163 1.75 -21.86 -10.76
N GLY A 164 0.66 -21.70 -10.04
CA GLY A 164 0.14 -22.65 -9.06
C GLY A 164 -0.99 -22.05 -8.23
N GLY A 165 -1.82 -22.89 -7.66
CA GLY A 165 -2.99 -22.47 -6.90
C GLY A 165 -4.16 -22.02 -7.76
N ASN A 166 -4.97 -21.14 -7.21
CA ASN A 166 -6.23 -20.69 -7.80
C ASN A 166 -6.24 -19.15 -7.95
N ASN A 167 -7.24 -18.45 -7.42
CA ASN A 167 -7.25 -17.00 -7.42
C ASN A 167 -6.36 -16.49 -6.28
N LEU A 168 -5.20 -15.96 -6.65
CA LEU A 168 -4.25 -15.39 -5.72
C LEU A 168 -4.65 -13.96 -5.39
N GLU A 169 -4.55 -13.61 -4.11
CA GLU A 169 -4.85 -12.28 -3.58
C GLU A 169 -3.59 -11.64 -2.98
N GLY A 170 -3.62 -11.22 -1.72
CA GLY A 170 -2.53 -10.50 -1.07
C GLY A 170 -1.17 -11.18 -1.18
N ILE A 171 -0.14 -10.36 -1.22
CA ILE A 171 1.27 -10.75 -1.30
C ILE A 171 2.09 -9.83 -0.41
N ALA A 172 3.04 -10.41 0.32
CA ALA A 172 4.09 -9.69 1.02
C ALA A 172 5.44 -10.35 0.74
N GLU A 173 6.49 -9.57 0.78
CA GLU A 173 7.87 -10.06 0.72
C GLU A 173 8.48 -10.05 2.13
N CYS A 174 9.26 -11.07 2.47
CA CYS A 174 10.02 -11.12 3.71
C CYS A 174 11.25 -12.04 3.55
N ASP A 175 12.44 -11.49 3.77
CA ASP A 175 13.72 -12.22 3.74
C ASP A 175 13.90 -13.07 2.43
N GLY A 176 13.64 -12.50 1.26
CA GLY A 176 13.78 -13.13 -0.06
C GLY A 176 12.67 -14.14 -0.39
N LYS A 177 11.52 -14.05 0.30
CA LYS A 177 10.38 -14.95 0.11
C LYS A 177 9.08 -14.17 -0.05
N LEU A 178 8.27 -14.62 -0.99
CA LEU A 178 6.94 -14.09 -1.22
C LEU A 178 5.92 -14.94 -0.47
N TYR A 179 5.14 -14.31 0.39
CA TYR A 179 4.01 -14.92 1.08
C TYR A 179 2.72 -14.54 0.34
N VAL A 180 2.09 -15.53 -0.29
CA VAL A 180 1.01 -15.30 -1.27
C VAL A 180 -0.26 -16.03 -0.84
N ALA A 181 -1.34 -15.29 -0.68
CA ALA A 181 -2.65 -15.82 -0.32
C ALA A 181 -3.29 -16.56 -1.52
N ASN A 182 -3.47 -17.90 -1.39
CA ASN A 182 -4.29 -18.69 -2.31
C ASN A 182 -5.73 -18.72 -1.77
N SER A 183 -6.57 -17.85 -2.32
CA SER A 183 -7.85 -17.47 -1.70
C SER A 183 -9.00 -18.40 -2.07
N TYR A 184 -9.33 -18.53 -3.33
CA TYR A 184 -10.48 -19.32 -3.76
C TYR A 184 -10.36 -19.80 -5.21
N LEU A 185 -11.08 -20.89 -5.52
CA LEU A 185 -11.42 -21.31 -6.88
C LEU A 185 -12.89 -20.99 -7.15
N LYS A 186 -13.18 -20.44 -8.32
CA LYS A 186 -14.55 -20.29 -8.82
C LYS A 186 -14.74 -21.19 -10.05
N ASN A 187 -15.69 -22.10 -9.99
CA ASN A 187 -16.05 -22.99 -11.09
C ASN A 187 -17.58 -23.16 -11.15
N ASP A 188 -18.07 -24.08 -11.98
CA ASP A 188 -19.52 -24.34 -12.14
C ASP A 188 -20.18 -24.84 -10.84
N ALA A 189 -19.43 -25.41 -9.91
CA ALA A 189 -19.91 -25.81 -8.58
C ALA A 189 -19.95 -24.65 -7.57
N GLY A 190 -19.54 -23.42 -7.97
CA GLY A 190 -19.51 -22.24 -7.13
C GLY A 190 -18.12 -21.92 -6.58
N TYR A 191 -18.08 -21.24 -5.42
CA TYR A 191 -16.83 -20.83 -4.77
C TYR A 191 -16.31 -21.95 -3.86
N GLN A 192 -15.02 -22.26 -4.02
CA GLN A 192 -14.27 -23.19 -3.18
C GLN A 192 -13.13 -22.44 -2.52
N TYR A 193 -13.33 -22.03 -1.26
CA TYR A 193 -12.36 -21.25 -0.50
C TYR A 193 -11.21 -22.13 -0.03
N GLN A 194 -9.98 -21.64 -0.21
CA GLN A 194 -8.73 -22.31 0.17
C GLN A 194 -8.31 -21.94 1.59
N LYS A 195 -7.29 -22.62 2.12
CA LYS A 195 -6.68 -22.40 3.44
C LYS A 195 -5.17 -22.39 3.34
N GLU A 196 -4.65 -21.76 2.32
CA GLU A 196 -3.27 -21.89 1.91
C GLU A 196 -2.61 -20.51 1.76
N LEU A 197 -1.45 -20.37 2.36
CA LEU A 197 -0.52 -19.29 2.11
C LEU A 197 0.74 -19.92 1.49
N PHE A 198 1.05 -19.57 0.26
CA PHE A 198 2.25 -20.05 -0.42
C PHE A 198 3.47 -19.28 0.04
N VAL A 199 4.59 -19.96 0.22
CA VAL A 199 5.90 -19.38 0.40
C VAL A 199 6.72 -19.67 -0.84
N ILE A 200 6.97 -18.66 -1.63
CA ILE A 200 7.65 -18.73 -2.93
C ILE A 200 9.00 -18.05 -2.79
N ASN A 201 10.05 -18.68 -3.26
CA ASN A 201 11.38 -18.03 -3.31
C ASN A 201 11.37 -16.91 -4.36
N ALA A 202 11.71 -15.69 -3.95
CA ALA A 202 11.64 -14.51 -4.79
C ALA A 202 12.68 -14.49 -5.93
N ASP A 203 13.82 -15.17 -5.78
CA ASP A 203 14.87 -15.23 -6.80
C ASP A 203 14.48 -16.13 -7.97
N ASN A 204 14.09 -17.36 -7.67
CA ASN A 204 13.86 -18.39 -8.69
C ASN A 204 12.38 -18.67 -8.98
N MET A 205 11.46 -18.00 -8.27
CA MET A 205 10.01 -18.13 -8.40
C MET A 205 9.50 -19.58 -8.21
N GLN A 206 10.14 -20.36 -7.31
CA GLN A 206 9.72 -21.71 -6.99
C GLN A 206 8.99 -21.77 -5.65
N LEU A 207 7.93 -22.57 -5.56
CA LEU A 207 7.23 -22.85 -4.31
C LEU A 207 8.16 -23.60 -3.35
N GLU A 208 8.45 -23.02 -2.19
CA GLU A 208 9.23 -23.68 -1.14
C GLU A 208 8.34 -24.50 -0.20
N THR A 209 7.20 -23.93 0.20
CA THR A 209 6.23 -24.61 1.07
C THR A 209 4.85 -23.93 0.98
N THR A 210 3.86 -24.63 1.55
CA THR A 210 2.50 -24.14 1.72
C THR A 210 2.15 -24.17 3.20
N LEU A 211 1.74 -23.04 3.75
CA LEU A 211 1.32 -22.91 5.13
C LEU A 211 -0.19 -23.02 5.22
N ALA A 212 -0.66 -23.80 6.21
CA ALA A 212 -2.09 -23.87 6.51
C ALA A 212 -2.52 -22.66 7.32
N VAL A 213 -3.47 -21.90 6.80
CA VAL A 213 -4.03 -20.69 7.41
C VAL A 213 -5.56 -20.78 7.49
N ASP A 214 -6.20 -19.73 8.00
CA ASP A 214 -7.66 -19.68 8.01
C ASP A 214 -8.23 -19.55 6.58
N ILE A 215 -9.49 -19.90 6.45
CA ILE A 215 -10.15 -20.06 5.15
C ILE A 215 -10.32 -18.72 4.42
N ASN A 216 -10.05 -18.72 3.10
CA ASN A 216 -10.14 -17.57 2.22
C ASN A 216 -9.15 -16.45 2.58
N PRO A 217 -7.84 -16.75 2.64
CA PRO A 217 -6.83 -15.73 2.90
C PRO A 217 -6.86 -14.64 1.82
N ASN A 218 -6.80 -13.38 2.21
CA ASN A 218 -6.98 -12.26 1.29
C ASN A 218 -5.90 -11.18 1.43
N GLN A 219 -5.82 -10.45 2.55
CA GLN A 219 -4.81 -9.43 2.75
C GLN A 219 -3.57 -10.05 3.41
N VAL A 220 -2.39 -9.68 2.90
CA VAL A 220 -1.09 -10.08 3.47
C VAL A 220 -0.22 -8.85 3.54
N LEU A 221 0.32 -8.56 4.72
CA LEU A 221 1.28 -7.49 4.97
C LEU A 221 2.50 -8.05 5.69
N GLU A 222 3.61 -7.39 5.56
CA GLU A 222 4.84 -7.66 6.31
C GLU A 222 5.16 -6.45 7.20
N GLU A 223 5.64 -6.70 8.42
CA GLU A 223 6.20 -5.69 9.30
C GLU A 223 7.17 -6.36 10.30
N ASP A 224 8.36 -5.81 10.46
CA ASP A 224 9.40 -6.29 11.38
C ASP A 224 9.69 -7.80 11.25
N GLY A 225 9.78 -8.29 10.02
CA GLY A 225 10.06 -9.70 9.71
C GLY A 225 8.91 -10.66 10.06
N LYS A 226 7.69 -10.17 10.21
CA LYS A 226 6.49 -10.96 10.49
C LYS A 226 5.43 -10.72 9.42
N ILE A 227 4.68 -11.77 9.14
CA ILE A 227 3.61 -11.75 8.15
C ILE A 227 2.27 -11.65 8.88
N PHE A 228 1.47 -10.68 8.49
CA PHE A 228 0.11 -10.46 8.97
C PHE A 228 -0.88 -10.80 7.87
N LEU A 229 -1.94 -11.52 8.24
CA LEU A 229 -2.88 -12.09 7.31
C LEU A 229 -4.32 -11.86 7.77
N ILE A 230 -5.17 -11.37 6.88
CA ILE A 230 -6.62 -11.41 7.04
C ILE A 230 -7.22 -12.45 6.10
N SER A 231 -8.05 -13.33 6.66
CA SER A 231 -8.87 -14.28 5.93
C SER A 231 -10.33 -13.88 6.01
N TRP A 232 -11.05 -13.98 4.89
CA TRP A 232 -12.43 -13.47 4.76
C TRP A 232 -13.50 -14.50 5.10
N GLY A 233 -13.07 -15.71 5.52
CA GLY A 233 -14.02 -16.78 5.83
C GLY A 233 -14.73 -17.32 4.60
N ASN A 234 -15.85 -17.97 4.80
CA ASN A 234 -16.62 -18.61 3.72
C ASN A 234 -18.01 -18.00 3.49
N TYR A 235 -18.26 -16.84 4.12
CA TYR A 235 -19.54 -16.13 4.09
C TYR A 235 -20.74 -16.98 4.60
N ALA A 236 -20.45 -17.99 5.42
CA ALA A 236 -21.44 -18.88 6.03
C ALA A 236 -21.15 -19.13 7.51
N ASP A 237 -20.48 -20.23 7.85
CA ASP A 237 -20.15 -20.61 9.23
C ASP A 237 -18.74 -20.19 9.70
N LYS A 238 -17.90 -19.74 8.79
CA LYS A 238 -16.56 -19.20 9.08
C LYS A 238 -16.52 -17.73 8.75
N GLY A 239 -16.30 -16.90 9.78
CA GLY A 239 -16.18 -15.46 9.66
C GLY A 239 -14.76 -15.02 9.32
N TYR A 240 -14.55 -13.70 9.38
CA TYR A 240 -13.23 -13.08 9.22
C TYR A 240 -12.29 -13.46 10.35
N SER A 241 -10.99 -13.49 10.05
CA SER A 241 -9.94 -13.70 11.06
C SER A 241 -8.68 -12.94 10.72
N ALA A 242 -7.93 -12.56 11.76
CA ALA A 242 -6.60 -11.99 11.65
C ALA A 242 -5.59 -12.95 12.28
N GLN A 243 -4.49 -13.21 11.56
CA GLN A 243 -3.43 -14.11 11.98
C GLN A 243 -2.06 -13.44 11.80
N MET A 244 -1.08 -13.84 12.60
CA MET A 244 0.33 -13.50 12.46
C MET A 244 1.14 -14.78 12.27
N ILE A 245 2.15 -14.71 11.41
CA ILE A 245 3.12 -15.77 11.15
C ILE A 245 4.50 -15.18 11.38
N ASP A 246 5.31 -15.86 12.20
CA ASP A 246 6.71 -15.51 12.39
C ASP A 246 7.60 -16.52 11.63
N PRO A 247 8.21 -16.10 10.49
CA PRO A 247 9.08 -16.96 9.71
C PRO A 247 10.27 -17.50 10.50
N LYS A 248 10.78 -16.73 11.45
CA LYS A 248 11.93 -17.12 12.29
C LYS A 248 11.56 -18.10 13.40
N ASN A 249 10.26 -18.28 13.68
CA ASN A 249 9.72 -19.19 14.69
C ASN A 249 8.85 -20.32 14.11
N GLY A 250 9.21 -20.82 12.92
CA GLY A 250 8.65 -22.04 12.34
C GLY A 250 7.35 -21.85 11.59
N ASN A 251 7.01 -20.64 11.17
CA ASN A 251 5.87 -20.34 10.28
C ASN A 251 4.50 -20.80 10.83
N LYS A 252 4.33 -20.86 12.15
CA LYS A 252 3.05 -21.27 12.75
C LYS A 252 2.11 -20.08 12.84
N PRO A 253 0.90 -20.12 12.24
CA PRO A 253 -0.07 -19.05 12.39
C PRO A 253 -0.56 -18.92 13.84
N ILE A 254 -0.64 -17.68 14.31
CA ILE A 254 -1.15 -17.30 15.63
C ILE A 254 -2.35 -16.38 15.40
N SER A 255 -3.49 -16.67 16.03
CA SER A 255 -4.67 -15.82 15.94
C SER A 255 -4.48 -14.51 16.69
N LEU A 256 -4.82 -13.40 16.05
CA LEU A 256 -4.83 -12.06 16.63
C LEU A 256 -6.26 -11.53 16.89
N GLY A 257 -7.29 -12.23 16.40
CA GLY A 257 -8.69 -11.83 16.57
C GLY A 257 -9.48 -11.86 15.26
N VAL A 258 -10.53 -11.05 15.21
CA VAL A 258 -11.41 -10.90 14.04
C VAL A 258 -11.19 -9.51 13.43
N ALA A 259 -10.86 -9.44 12.15
CA ALA A 259 -10.70 -8.18 11.44
C ALA A 259 -11.04 -8.33 9.95
N THR A 260 -11.55 -7.25 9.37
CA THR A 260 -11.88 -7.14 7.94
C THR A 260 -10.84 -6.37 7.14
N ASN A 261 -10.04 -5.52 7.83
CA ASN A 261 -8.96 -4.75 7.23
C ASN A 261 -7.85 -4.49 8.25
N MET A 262 -6.64 -4.25 7.77
CA MET A 262 -5.47 -3.94 8.59
C MET A 262 -4.52 -2.99 7.87
N THR A 263 -3.69 -2.31 8.64
CA THR A 263 -2.50 -1.59 8.19
C THR A 263 -1.39 -1.74 9.22
N VAL A 264 -0.15 -1.48 8.80
CA VAL A 264 1.05 -1.57 9.64
C VAL A 264 1.77 -0.23 9.65
N GLY A 265 2.55 0.02 10.67
CA GLY A 265 3.43 1.17 10.82
C GLY A 265 3.89 1.37 12.26
N ASP A 266 5.13 1.85 12.48
CA ASP A 266 5.70 2.12 13.82
C ASP A 266 5.67 0.90 14.77
N ASP A 267 6.02 -0.29 14.30
CA ASP A 267 5.96 -1.56 15.06
C ASP A 267 4.55 -1.94 15.56
N MET A 268 3.53 -1.36 14.96
CA MET A 268 2.13 -1.62 15.28
C MET A 268 1.39 -2.19 14.08
N VAL A 269 0.45 -3.07 14.36
CA VAL A 269 -0.59 -3.45 13.40
C VAL A 269 -1.92 -2.92 13.89
N TYR A 270 -2.58 -2.14 13.08
CA TYR A 270 -3.89 -1.58 13.36
C TYR A 270 -4.95 -2.38 12.60
N PHE A 271 -5.99 -2.77 13.30
CA PHE A 271 -7.07 -3.58 12.77
C PHE A 271 -8.43 -2.89 12.89
N VAL A 272 -9.28 -3.16 11.93
CA VAL A 272 -10.71 -2.90 12.04
C VAL A 272 -11.51 -4.15 11.70
N ASN A 273 -12.49 -4.47 12.53
CA ASN A 273 -13.58 -5.36 12.16
C ASN A 273 -14.78 -4.50 11.77
N SER A 274 -15.02 -4.37 10.46
CA SER A 274 -16.10 -3.58 9.88
C SER A 274 -17.18 -4.55 9.37
N GLU A 275 -18.10 -4.91 10.24
CA GLU A 275 -19.16 -5.89 9.95
C GLU A 275 -20.43 -5.20 9.49
N THR A 276 -20.95 -5.64 8.34
CA THR A 276 -22.24 -5.17 7.81
C THR A 276 -23.29 -6.26 7.92
N ASP A 277 -24.36 -6.00 8.66
CA ASP A 277 -25.58 -6.81 8.61
C ASP A 277 -26.35 -6.48 7.34
N TRP A 278 -26.33 -7.36 6.37
CA TRP A 278 -26.99 -7.17 5.07
C TRP A 278 -28.52 -7.25 5.13
N ASN A 279 -29.11 -7.68 6.25
CA ASN A 279 -30.57 -7.64 6.43
C ASN A 279 -31.05 -6.26 6.86
N THR A 280 -30.28 -5.58 7.69
CA THR A 280 -30.59 -4.25 8.22
C THR A 280 -29.81 -3.14 7.51
N PHE A 281 -28.79 -3.48 6.70
CA PHE A 281 -27.82 -2.57 6.09
C PHE A 281 -27.12 -1.69 7.12
N THR A 282 -26.86 -2.23 8.31
CA THR A 282 -26.13 -1.53 9.37
C THR A 282 -24.71 -2.08 9.47
N THR A 283 -23.73 -1.17 9.52
CA THR A 283 -22.33 -1.50 9.75
C THR A 283 -21.98 -1.21 11.20
N THR A 284 -21.13 -2.03 11.79
CA THR A 284 -20.53 -1.80 13.12
C THR A 284 -19.03 -1.98 13.03
N ASN A 285 -18.28 -0.99 13.51
CA ASN A 285 -16.83 -0.99 13.49
C ASN A 285 -16.26 -1.20 14.89
N THR A 286 -15.31 -2.15 14.99
CA THR A 286 -14.50 -2.37 16.18
C THR A 286 -13.03 -2.22 15.79
N PHE A 287 -12.30 -1.35 16.49
CA PHE A 287 -10.89 -1.08 16.23
C PHE A 287 -10.04 -1.68 17.36
N PHE A 288 -8.93 -2.30 17.01
CA PHE A 288 -7.95 -2.83 17.96
C PHE A 288 -6.55 -2.82 17.34
N SER A 289 -5.52 -3.08 18.14
CA SER A 289 -4.14 -3.07 17.64
C SER A 289 -3.31 -4.21 18.21
N TYR A 290 -2.20 -4.52 17.55
CA TYR A 290 -1.19 -5.45 18.00
C TYR A 290 0.17 -4.74 18.03
N ASN A 291 0.87 -4.80 19.16
CA ASN A 291 2.22 -4.29 19.26
C ASN A 291 3.20 -5.42 18.98
N ILE A 292 4.01 -5.26 17.94
CA ILE A 292 4.93 -6.30 17.44
C ILE A 292 6.06 -6.57 18.41
N LYS A 293 6.62 -5.51 19.03
CA LYS A 293 7.74 -5.63 19.98
C LYS A 293 7.37 -6.32 21.28
N THR A 294 6.18 -6.04 21.79
CA THR A 294 5.70 -6.64 23.05
C THR A 294 4.88 -7.90 22.85
N ALA A 295 4.56 -8.24 21.61
CA ALA A 295 3.70 -9.35 21.20
C ALA A 295 2.34 -9.33 21.93
N THR A 296 1.71 -8.14 22.03
CA THR A 296 0.47 -7.95 22.78
C THR A 296 -0.64 -7.39 21.91
N VAL A 297 -1.83 -8.00 21.99
CA VAL A 297 -3.07 -7.45 21.42
C VAL A 297 -3.67 -6.47 22.42
N ASN A 298 -3.94 -5.24 21.96
CA ASN A 298 -4.75 -4.27 22.68
C ASN A 298 -6.16 -4.25 22.08
N SER A 299 -7.12 -4.82 22.78
CA SER A 299 -8.52 -4.91 22.33
C SER A 299 -9.30 -3.61 22.45
N SER A 300 -8.74 -2.57 23.09
CA SER A 300 -9.34 -1.25 23.14
C SER A 300 -9.10 -0.51 21.82
N SER A 301 -10.07 0.31 21.40
CA SER A 301 -9.88 1.17 20.24
C SER A 301 -8.65 2.06 20.40
N PHE A 302 -7.83 2.12 19.37
CA PHE A 302 -6.72 3.07 19.30
C PHE A 302 -7.19 4.48 18.92
N LEU A 303 -8.43 4.64 18.45
CA LEU A 303 -8.99 5.94 18.06
C LEU A 303 -9.55 6.70 19.28
N LYS A 304 -9.28 8.01 19.31
CA LYS A 304 -9.78 8.94 20.32
C LYS A 304 -10.54 10.07 19.66
N ASN A 305 -11.65 10.48 20.26
CA ASN A 305 -12.50 11.56 19.75
C ASN A 305 -12.94 11.35 18.29
N ALA A 306 -13.08 10.10 17.86
CA ALA A 306 -13.52 9.78 16.51
C ALA A 306 -14.93 10.33 16.27
N PRO A 307 -15.21 10.89 15.07
CA PRO A 307 -16.55 11.27 14.68
C PRO A 307 -17.52 10.09 14.80
N ALA A 308 -18.70 10.34 15.35
CA ALA A 308 -19.66 9.29 15.71
C ALA A 308 -20.07 8.41 14.50
N GLU A 309 -20.17 9.02 13.33
CA GLU A 309 -20.52 8.32 12.09
C GLU A 309 -19.49 7.26 11.69
N LEU A 310 -18.22 7.39 12.09
CA LEU A 310 -17.20 6.37 11.76
C LEU A 310 -17.53 5.01 12.40
N ALA A 311 -18.24 4.99 13.53
CA ALA A 311 -18.62 3.74 14.18
C ALA A 311 -19.56 2.88 13.33
N THR A 312 -20.25 3.48 12.35
CA THR A 312 -21.24 2.81 11.49
C THR A 312 -20.98 2.97 10.00
N SER A 313 -19.83 3.52 9.62
CA SER A 313 -19.42 3.66 8.22
C SER A 313 -18.73 2.40 7.72
N SER A 314 -18.92 2.06 6.45
CA SER A 314 -18.20 0.93 5.83
C SER A 314 -16.72 1.29 5.61
N VAL A 315 -15.83 0.81 6.49
CA VAL A 315 -14.38 0.99 6.33
C VAL A 315 -13.89 0.17 5.16
N TYR A 316 -13.18 0.81 4.23
CA TYR A 316 -12.71 0.20 2.99
C TYR A 316 -11.20 0.06 2.94
N MET A 317 -10.46 0.98 3.54
CA MET A 317 -9.00 0.94 3.64
C MET A 317 -8.51 1.58 4.94
N MET A 318 -7.31 1.22 5.34
CA MET A 318 -6.50 1.92 6.33
C MET A 318 -5.07 2.07 5.81
N SER A 319 -4.38 3.12 6.23
CA SER A 319 -2.96 3.37 5.94
C SER A 319 -2.32 4.14 7.08
N VAL A 320 -1.00 4.03 7.22
CA VAL A 320 -0.19 4.81 8.17
C VAL A 320 0.81 5.63 7.36
N ASP A 321 1.02 6.86 7.78
CA ASP A 321 2.08 7.76 7.33
C ASP A 321 3.32 7.44 8.17
N ASP A 322 4.32 6.81 7.60
CA ASP A 322 5.48 6.29 8.34
C ASP A 322 6.35 7.43 8.92
N GLU A 323 6.38 8.62 8.29
CA GLU A 323 7.11 9.77 8.81
C GLU A 323 6.47 10.30 10.10
N LYS A 324 5.14 10.46 10.11
CA LYS A 324 4.41 11.08 11.23
C LYS A 324 3.76 10.08 12.18
N GLY A 325 3.55 8.85 11.73
CA GLY A 325 2.75 7.86 12.43
C GLY A 325 1.25 8.16 12.40
N ASP A 326 0.80 9.07 11.54
CA ASP A 326 -0.61 9.40 11.41
C ASP A 326 -1.40 8.27 10.74
N ILE A 327 -2.58 7.99 11.27
CA ILE A 327 -3.42 6.89 10.81
C ILE A 327 -4.55 7.45 9.94
N TYR A 328 -4.71 6.88 8.76
CA TYR A 328 -5.76 7.25 7.81
C TYR A 328 -6.75 6.10 7.63
N ILE A 329 -8.04 6.43 7.69
CA ILE A 329 -9.14 5.48 7.53
C ILE A 329 -10.06 5.96 6.42
N GLY A 330 -10.15 5.18 5.35
CA GLY A 330 -11.03 5.45 4.22
C GLY A 330 -12.35 4.70 4.34
N VAL A 331 -13.47 5.40 4.22
CA VAL A 331 -14.81 4.79 4.18
C VAL A 331 -15.41 4.92 2.80
N THR A 332 -16.22 3.92 2.44
CA THR A 332 -16.92 3.89 1.16
C THR A 332 -18.41 4.16 1.34
N PHE A 333 -18.98 4.77 0.30
CA PHE A 333 -20.43 4.83 0.07
C PHE A 333 -20.80 4.07 -1.20
N TYR A 334 -19.88 3.18 -1.63
CA TYR A 334 -19.96 2.40 -2.86
C TYR A 334 -20.14 3.30 -4.10
N SER A 335 -21.10 3.01 -4.96
CA SER A 335 -21.36 3.80 -6.16
C SER A 335 -22.18 5.07 -5.93
N ASN A 336 -22.58 5.37 -4.68
CA ASN A 336 -23.48 6.49 -4.39
C ASN A 336 -22.77 7.84 -4.37
N SER A 337 -21.54 7.89 -3.85
CA SER A 337 -20.74 9.11 -3.75
C SER A 337 -19.24 8.79 -3.58
N ASN A 338 -18.42 9.83 -3.59
CA ASN A 338 -17.02 9.71 -3.21
C ASN A 338 -16.90 9.19 -1.77
N GLY A 339 -15.80 8.51 -1.48
CA GLY A 339 -15.44 8.10 -0.14
C GLY A 339 -15.00 9.29 0.72
N THR A 340 -14.88 9.04 2.02
CA THR A 340 -14.33 10.00 2.98
C THR A 340 -13.10 9.42 3.65
N MET A 341 -12.04 10.22 3.75
CA MET A 341 -10.86 9.93 4.55
C MET A 341 -10.98 10.56 5.92
N TYR A 342 -10.60 9.82 6.96
CA TYR A 342 -10.45 10.30 8.34
C TYR A 342 -8.98 10.20 8.72
N ARG A 343 -8.41 11.28 9.22
CA ARG A 343 -7.04 11.34 9.71
C ARG A 343 -7.02 11.40 11.23
N PHE A 344 -6.18 10.59 11.82
CA PHE A 344 -5.88 10.58 13.25
C PHE A 344 -4.36 10.75 13.43
N ASP A 345 -3.94 11.47 14.46
CA ASP A 345 -2.53 11.57 14.79
C ASP A 345 -1.96 10.23 15.29
N ARG A 346 -0.65 10.11 15.42
CA ARG A 346 0.04 8.89 15.93
C ARG A 346 -0.45 8.43 17.31
N ASN A 347 -1.11 9.30 18.08
CA ASN A 347 -1.71 8.97 19.37
C ASN A 347 -3.18 8.55 19.25
N GLY A 348 -3.71 8.50 18.03
CA GLY A 348 -5.09 8.16 17.72
C GLY A 348 -6.09 9.30 17.90
N ASN A 349 -5.67 10.56 18.11
CA ASN A 349 -6.59 11.69 18.23
C ASN A 349 -7.07 12.08 16.83
N PHE A 350 -8.39 12.32 16.71
CA PHE A 350 -8.98 12.81 15.46
C PHE A 350 -8.39 14.18 15.06
N VAL A 351 -7.95 14.30 13.81
CA VAL A 351 -7.38 15.53 13.23
C VAL A 351 -8.38 16.16 12.28
N GLU A 352 -8.78 15.43 11.23
CA GLU A 352 -9.67 15.96 10.20
C GLU A 352 -10.37 14.84 9.42
N LYS A 353 -11.35 15.22 8.60
CA LYS A 353 -11.94 14.37 7.57
C LYS A 353 -12.11 15.15 6.27
N PHE A 354 -11.95 14.48 5.14
CA PHE A 354 -12.05 15.08 3.82
C PHE A 354 -12.59 14.10 2.77
N ASP A 355 -13.14 14.64 1.67
CA ASP A 355 -13.55 13.87 0.48
C ASP A 355 -12.30 13.29 -0.20
N CYS A 356 -12.23 11.99 -0.44
CA CYS A 356 -11.05 11.34 -1.03
C CYS A 356 -10.90 11.59 -2.55
N GLY A 357 -11.80 12.33 -3.19
CA GLY A 357 -11.73 12.69 -4.60
C GLY A 357 -12.34 11.68 -5.57
N GLY A 358 -12.66 10.48 -5.12
CA GLY A 358 -13.25 9.41 -5.93
C GLY A 358 -14.06 8.42 -5.11
N GLN A 359 -14.60 7.40 -5.79
CA GLN A 359 -15.38 6.33 -5.14
C GLN A 359 -14.47 5.22 -4.64
N ASN A 360 -14.78 4.65 -3.48
CA ASN A 360 -14.11 3.47 -2.94
C ASN A 360 -12.58 3.69 -2.78
N PRO A 361 -12.12 4.51 -1.80
CA PRO A 361 -10.70 4.70 -1.55
C PRO A 361 -10.07 3.35 -1.19
N LYS A 362 -9.09 2.91 -2.00
CA LYS A 362 -8.56 1.54 -1.94
C LYS A 362 -7.22 1.44 -1.23
N THR A 363 -6.35 2.38 -1.50
CA THR A 363 -4.98 2.42 -0.97
C THR A 363 -4.53 3.87 -0.88
N MET A 364 -3.76 4.20 0.14
CA MET A 364 -3.07 5.48 0.26
C MET A 364 -1.58 5.18 0.51
N VAL A 365 -0.72 5.86 -0.24
CA VAL A 365 0.75 5.79 -0.09
C VAL A 365 1.30 7.17 0.16
N PHE A 366 2.40 7.23 0.89
CA PHE A 366 3.10 8.47 1.25
C PHE A 366 4.45 8.50 0.56
N ILE A 367 4.95 9.71 0.32
CA ILE A 367 6.26 10.01 -0.23
C ILE A 367 6.84 11.12 0.61
N ASP A 368 8.01 10.85 1.19
CA ASP A 368 8.71 11.70 2.16
C ASP A 368 10.05 12.19 1.61
#